data_1833807821d3fac5c39a78830dc8bdbf
#
_entry.id   1833807821d3fac5c39a78830dc8bdbf
#
_cell.length_a   1.000
_cell.length_b   1.000
_cell.length_c   1.000
_cell.angle_alpha   90.00
_cell.angle_beta   90.00
_cell.angle_gamma   90.00
#
_symmetry.space_group_name_H-M   'P 1'
#
loop_
_entity.id
_entity.type
_entity.pdbx_description
1 polymer ?
#
loop_
_entity_poly.entity_id
_entity_poly.type
_entity_poly.pdbx_seq_one_letter_code
_entity_poly.pdbx_strand_id
1 'polypeptide(L)'
;HAPAFWRWLDRAAGGRAEKRDVILAALFMVLANRYDWQLFLEVTGPGGSGKSIMAEIATLLAGEDNATSATIETLESPRERAALTGFSLIRLPDQEKWSGDGAGLKAITGGDAVSVDPKYRDAYSTHIPAVILAVNNNPMRFTDRSGGVSRRRVIIHFPEQIAPQERDPQLKDKITRELAVIVRHLMQKFSNPMLARSLLQSQQNSDEALNIKRDADPTFDFIGYLETLPQTSGMYMGNASIIPRNYRKYLYHAYLAYMEANGYRNVLSLKMFGLGLPVMLKEYGLNYEKRHTKQGIQTNLTLKEESYGDWLPKCDDPATA
;
A
#
# COMPACT_ATOMS: atom_id res chain seq x y z
N HIS A 1 27.25 -16.00 -12.39
CA HIS A 1 25.98 -16.62 -12.72
C HIS A 1 25.16 -16.84 -11.45
N ALA A 2 23.86 -16.46 -11.44
CA ALA A 2 23.00 -16.56 -10.26
C ALA A 2 21.67 -17.30 -10.61
N PRO A 3 21.72 -18.60 -10.96
CA PRO A 3 20.55 -19.31 -11.49
C PRO A 3 19.43 -19.50 -10.47
N ALA A 4 19.75 -19.63 -9.17
CA ALA A 4 18.75 -19.80 -8.14
C ALA A 4 17.95 -18.49 -7.92
N PHE A 5 18.67 -17.37 -7.87
CA PHE A 5 18.07 -16.04 -7.76
C PHE A 5 17.17 -15.72 -8.96
N TRP A 6 17.66 -15.93 -10.19
CA TRP A 6 16.86 -15.60 -11.39
C TRP A 6 15.60 -16.46 -11.50
N ARG A 7 15.66 -17.73 -11.14
CA ARG A 7 14.48 -18.61 -11.13
C ARG A 7 13.45 -18.16 -10.10
N TRP A 8 13.90 -17.78 -8.90
CA TRP A 8 13.03 -17.21 -7.89
C TRP A 8 12.39 -15.91 -8.37
N LEU A 9 13.19 -15.00 -8.94
CA LEU A 9 12.73 -13.70 -9.42
C LEU A 9 11.69 -13.83 -10.53
N ASP A 10 11.89 -14.72 -11.47
CA ASP A 10 10.95 -14.96 -12.57
C ASP A 10 9.60 -15.48 -12.05
N ARG A 11 9.61 -16.39 -11.08
CA ARG A 11 8.39 -16.87 -10.41
C ARG A 11 7.71 -15.77 -9.60
N ALA A 12 8.45 -15.04 -8.79
CA ALA A 12 7.94 -13.93 -7.99
C ALA A 12 7.29 -12.84 -8.85
N ALA A 13 7.84 -12.62 -10.04
CA ALA A 13 7.31 -11.69 -11.03
C ALA A 13 6.15 -12.24 -11.86
N GLY A 14 5.82 -13.53 -11.74
CA GLY A 14 4.83 -14.17 -12.62
C GLY A 14 5.22 -14.10 -14.10
N GLY A 15 6.52 -14.19 -14.41
CA GLY A 15 7.07 -14.11 -15.77
C GLY A 15 7.04 -12.72 -16.41
N ARG A 16 6.59 -11.67 -15.70
CA ARG A 16 6.48 -10.30 -16.24
C ARG A 16 7.77 -9.51 -16.07
N ALA A 17 8.32 -8.98 -17.17
CA ALA A 17 9.58 -8.25 -17.15
C ALA A 17 9.52 -6.96 -16.31
N GLU A 18 8.44 -6.20 -16.44
CA GLU A 18 8.26 -4.95 -15.69
C GLU A 18 8.25 -5.23 -14.18
N LYS A 19 7.62 -6.31 -13.76
CA LYS A 19 7.56 -6.68 -12.36
C LYS A 19 8.90 -7.19 -11.83
N ARG A 20 9.69 -7.90 -12.65
CA ARG A 20 11.08 -8.21 -12.29
C ARG A 20 11.87 -6.96 -11.98
N ASP A 21 11.72 -5.94 -12.82
CA ASP A 21 12.41 -4.66 -12.63
C ASP A 21 11.98 -3.93 -11.37
N VAL A 22 10.71 -3.99 -11.01
CA VAL A 22 10.20 -3.46 -9.73
C VAL A 22 10.77 -4.20 -8.53
N ILE A 23 10.82 -5.53 -8.56
CA ILE A 23 11.41 -6.35 -7.49
C ILE A 23 12.92 -6.04 -7.35
N LEU A 24 13.63 -5.95 -8.46
CA LEU A 24 15.05 -5.56 -8.44
C LEU A 24 15.24 -4.14 -7.89
N ALA A 25 14.36 -3.19 -8.23
CA ALA A 25 14.37 -1.83 -7.68
C ALA A 25 14.15 -1.81 -6.16
N ALA A 26 13.24 -2.64 -5.66
CA ALA A 26 13.00 -2.79 -4.22
C ALA A 26 14.23 -3.37 -3.50
N LEU A 27 14.86 -4.39 -4.07
CA LEU A 27 16.10 -4.95 -3.54
C LEU A 27 17.26 -3.94 -3.58
N PHE A 28 17.36 -3.15 -4.63
CA PHE A 28 18.33 -2.07 -4.72
C PHE A 28 18.10 -0.98 -3.66
N MET A 29 16.84 -0.62 -3.40
CA MET A 29 16.48 0.32 -2.34
C MET A 29 17.01 -0.14 -0.98
N VAL A 30 16.91 -1.43 -0.68
CA VAL A 30 17.45 -2.03 0.55
C VAL A 30 18.99 -2.03 0.53
N LEU A 31 19.63 -2.52 -0.54
CA LEU A 31 21.07 -2.60 -0.69
C LEU A 31 21.73 -1.22 -0.50
N ALA A 32 21.17 -0.19 -1.11
CA ALA A 32 21.70 1.18 -1.08
C ALA A 32 21.15 2.01 0.10
N ASN A 33 20.36 1.41 0.99
CA ASN A 33 19.69 2.05 2.11
C ASN A 33 19.00 3.38 1.73
N ARG A 34 18.16 3.35 0.69
CA ARG A 34 17.50 4.56 0.17
C ARG A 34 16.23 4.89 0.95
N TYR A 35 16.34 4.97 2.28
CA TYR A 35 15.30 5.46 3.17
C TYR A 35 14.87 6.91 2.84
N ASP A 36 15.78 7.69 2.24
CA ASP A 36 15.54 9.07 1.79
C ASP A 36 14.49 9.19 0.67
N TRP A 37 14.12 8.08 0.03
CA TRP A 37 13.03 8.08 -0.95
C TRP A 37 11.65 8.20 -0.33
N GLN A 38 11.55 8.07 0.98
CA GLN A 38 10.30 8.16 1.74
C GLN A 38 9.24 7.14 1.27
N LEU A 39 9.69 5.94 0.96
CA LEU A 39 8.86 4.81 0.55
C LEU A 39 9.01 3.67 1.56
N PHE A 40 7.94 2.89 1.76
CA PHE A 40 8.04 1.59 2.39
C PHE A 40 7.51 0.51 1.46
N LEU A 41 8.07 -0.68 1.59
CA LEU A 41 7.76 -1.80 0.73
C LEU A 41 6.79 -2.74 1.45
N GLU A 42 5.75 -3.19 0.74
CA GLU A 42 4.84 -4.21 1.22
C GLU A 42 4.70 -5.30 0.17
N VAL A 43 5.17 -6.49 0.51
CA VAL A 43 5.08 -7.67 -0.36
C VAL A 43 3.91 -8.52 0.10
N THR A 44 2.97 -8.77 -0.81
CA THR A 44 1.77 -9.57 -0.56
C THR A 44 1.72 -10.80 -1.46
N GLY A 45 0.84 -11.74 -1.15
CA GLY A 45 0.62 -12.93 -1.97
C GLY A 45 0.28 -14.16 -1.13
N PRO A 46 -0.16 -15.26 -1.76
CA PRO A 46 -0.52 -16.47 -1.05
C PRO A 46 0.67 -17.11 -0.31
N GLY A 47 0.38 -17.94 0.66
CA GLY A 47 1.41 -18.73 1.36
C GLY A 47 2.22 -19.57 0.37
N GLY A 48 3.55 -19.54 0.49
CA GLY A 48 4.44 -20.28 -0.40
C GLY A 48 4.71 -19.62 -1.76
N SER A 49 4.45 -18.32 -1.91
CA SER A 49 4.73 -17.56 -3.15
C SER A 49 6.16 -17.03 -3.26
N GLY A 50 7.02 -17.28 -2.27
CA GLY A 50 8.41 -16.80 -2.29
C GLY A 50 8.64 -15.45 -1.58
N LYS A 51 7.63 -14.90 -0.89
CA LYS A 51 7.75 -13.63 -0.13
C LYS A 51 8.82 -13.70 0.96
N SER A 52 8.90 -14.81 1.70
CA SER A 52 9.89 -15.00 2.76
C SER A 52 11.31 -15.00 2.19
N ILE A 53 11.49 -15.54 0.98
CA ILE A 53 12.78 -15.46 0.27
C ILE A 53 13.14 -14.02 -0.07
N MET A 54 12.17 -13.19 -0.46
CA MET A 54 12.40 -11.74 -0.65
C MET A 54 12.94 -11.09 0.62
N ALA A 55 12.34 -11.38 1.78
CA ALA A 55 12.79 -10.86 3.07
C ALA A 55 14.21 -11.35 3.44
N GLU A 56 14.53 -12.60 3.14
CA GLU A 56 15.88 -13.15 3.35
C GLU A 56 16.91 -12.49 2.43
N ILE A 57 16.62 -12.31 1.16
CA ILE A 57 17.50 -11.60 0.21
C ILE A 57 17.72 -10.17 0.67
N ALA A 58 16.66 -9.47 1.07
CA ALA A 58 16.75 -8.12 1.61
C ALA A 58 17.67 -8.06 2.84
N THR A 59 17.56 -9.03 3.73
CA THR A 59 18.42 -9.14 4.92
C THR A 59 19.88 -9.35 4.54
N LEU A 60 20.16 -10.24 3.59
CA LEU A 60 21.54 -10.47 3.10
C LEU A 60 22.10 -9.20 2.45
N LEU A 61 21.30 -8.46 1.68
CA LEU A 61 21.72 -7.22 1.02
C LEU A 61 21.96 -6.07 2.00
N ALA A 62 21.18 -5.96 3.06
CA ALA A 62 21.41 -4.99 4.14
C ALA A 62 22.60 -5.35 5.03
N GLY A 63 22.92 -6.66 5.09
CA GLY A 63 23.79 -7.25 6.09
C GLY A 63 22.97 -7.74 7.30
N GLU A 64 23.20 -8.96 7.75
CA GLU A 64 22.39 -9.59 8.81
C GLU A 64 22.38 -8.76 10.10
N ASP A 65 23.53 -8.19 10.48
CA ASP A 65 23.67 -7.32 11.67
C ASP A 65 22.97 -5.95 11.52
N ASN A 66 22.61 -5.56 10.32
CA ASN A 66 21.94 -4.29 10.01
C ASN A 66 20.44 -4.44 9.83
N ALA A 67 19.90 -5.64 9.99
CA ALA A 67 18.49 -5.95 9.81
C ALA A 67 17.85 -6.40 11.11
N THR A 68 16.62 -5.96 11.36
CA THR A 68 15.82 -6.41 12.49
C THR A 68 14.39 -6.68 12.06
N SER A 69 13.64 -7.38 12.89
CA SER A 69 12.20 -7.59 12.74
C SER A 69 11.43 -6.85 13.83
N ALA A 70 10.28 -6.30 13.46
CA ALA A 70 9.41 -5.59 14.38
C ALA A 70 7.94 -5.80 13.98
N THR A 71 7.04 -5.25 14.78
CA THR A 71 5.62 -5.09 14.44
C THR A 71 5.33 -3.61 14.18
N ILE A 72 4.17 -3.30 13.60
CA ILE A 72 3.78 -1.89 13.46
C ILE A 72 3.60 -1.25 14.84
N GLU A 73 3.09 -1.97 15.82
CA GLU A 73 2.97 -1.50 17.19
C GLU A 73 4.33 -1.05 17.77
N THR A 74 5.40 -1.77 17.44
CA THR A 74 6.77 -1.35 17.78
C THR A 74 7.12 0.02 17.18
N LEU A 75 6.70 0.28 15.94
CA LEU A 75 6.93 1.59 15.29
C LEU A 75 6.11 2.72 15.95
N GLU A 76 4.95 2.40 16.52
CA GLU A 76 4.06 3.36 17.17
C GLU A 76 4.50 3.71 18.60
N SER A 77 5.24 2.84 19.25
CA SER A 77 5.64 2.98 20.65
C SER A 77 7.02 3.63 20.80
N PRO A 78 7.14 4.82 21.42
CA PRO A 78 8.43 5.44 21.69
C PRO A 78 9.40 4.52 22.47
N ARG A 79 8.88 3.72 23.38
CA ARG A 79 9.67 2.79 24.18
C ARG A 79 10.23 1.64 23.35
N GLU A 80 9.41 1.05 22.51
CA GLU A 80 9.80 -0.10 21.70
C GLU A 80 10.69 0.31 20.51
N ARG A 81 10.55 1.54 20.00
CA ARG A 81 11.42 2.10 18.97
C ARG A 81 12.90 2.11 19.35
N ALA A 82 13.22 2.14 20.64
CA ALA A 82 14.61 2.09 21.09
C ALA A 82 15.36 0.87 20.54
N ALA A 83 14.67 -0.25 20.34
CA ALA A 83 15.24 -1.45 19.75
C ALA A 83 15.49 -1.38 18.25
N LEU A 84 14.99 -0.34 17.58
CA LEU A 84 15.09 -0.17 16.11
C LEU A 84 16.23 0.77 15.69
N THR A 85 16.78 1.53 16.63
CA THR A 85 17.85 2.48 16.35
C THR A 85 19.13 1.72 15.94
N GLY A 86 19.77 2.18 14.86
CA GLY A 86 21.02 1.59 14.36
C GLY A 86 20.82 0.52 13.27
N PHE A 87 19.57 0.14 12.95
CA PHE A 87 19.31 -0.79 11.85
C PHE A 87 18.96 -0.04 10.56
N SER A 88 19.40 -0.58 9.42
CA SER A 88 19.11 -0.04 8.09
C SER A 88 17.94 -0.74 7.39
N LEU A 89 17.52 -1.91 7.88
CA LEU A 89 16.37 -2.65 7.42
C LEU A 89 15.50 -3.08 8.60
N ILE A 90 14.23 -2.71 8.56
CA ILE A 90 13.20 -3.17 9.51
C ILE A 90 12.19 -4.02 8.75
N ARG A 91 12.11 -5.30 9.09
CA ARG A 91 11.14 -6.23 8.53
C ARG A 91 9.90 -6.28 9.40
N LEU A 92 8.73 -6.24 8.79
CA LEU A 92 7.43 -6.36 9.44
C LEU A 92 6.72 -7.62 8.91
N PRO A 93 6.97 -8.80 9.52
CA PRO A 93 6.29 -10.04 9.11
C PRO A 93 4.87 -10.11 9.67
N ASP A 94 3.95 -10.69 8.90
CA ASP A 94 2.60 -11.09 9.34
C ASP A 94 1.75 -9.97 9.96
N GLN A 95 1.75 -8.78 9.34
CA GLN A 95 0.98 -7.60 9.80
C GLN A 95 -0.44 -7.51 9.22
N GLU A 96 -0.93 -8.52 8.54
CA GLU A 96 -2.22 -8.51 7.83
C GLU A 96 -3.45 -8.35 8.75
N LYS A 97 -3.33 -8.66 10.03
CA LYS A 97 -4.39 -8.45 11.04
C LYS A 97 -4.40 -7.04 11.64
N TRP A 98 -3.33 -6.29 11.42
CA TRP A 98 -3.22 -4.94 11.93
C TRP A 98 -4.12 -3.97 11.15
N SER A 99 -4.71 -3.03 11.89
CA SER A 99 -5.46 -1.91 11.32
C SER A 99 -5.24 -0.65 12.17
N GLY A 100 -4.88 0.44 11.53
CA GLY A 100 -4.61 1.71 12.21
C GLY A 100 -4.19 2.81 11.23
N ASP A 101 -3.82 3.99 11.74
CA ASP A 101 -3.42 5.12 10.89
C ASP A 101 -1.94 5.11 10.50
N GLY A 102 -1.11 4.31 11.17
CA GLY A 102 0.31 4.14 10.87
C GLY A 102 1.16 5.38 11.14
N ALA A 103 0.89 6.12 12.21
CA ALA A 103 1.59 7.37 12.53
C ALA A 103 3.10 7.17 12.67
N GLY A 104 3.57 6.15 13.39
CA GLY A 104 4.98 5.82 13.55
C GLY A 104 5.62 5.37 12.23
N LEU A 105 4.93 4.53 11.47
CA LEU A 105 5.36 4.13 10.13
C LEU A 105 5.53 5.35 9.20
N LYS A 106 4.57 6.28 9.20
CA LYS A 106 4.63 7.52 8.43
C LYS A 106 5.81 8.40 8.84
N ALA A 107 6.02 8.57 10.14
CA ALA A 107 7.09 9.40 10.67
C ALA A 107 8.48 8.84 10.32
N ILE A 108 8.70 7.55 10.59
CA ILE A 108 9.98 6.88 10.27
C ILE A 108 10.26 6.92 8.77
N THR A 109 9.27 6.53 7.95
CA THR A 109 9.41 6.53 6.49
C THR A 109 9.55 7.94 5.93
N GLY A 110 8.91 8.93 6.54
CA GLY A 110 9.02 10.34 6.16
C GLY A 110 10.37 10.98 6.48
N GLY A 111 11.20 10.32 7.28
CA GLY A 111 12.46 10.87 7.75
C GLY A 111 12.30 11.89 8.88
N ASP A 112 11.16 11.88 9.57
CA ASP A 112 10.93 12.74 10.72
C ASP A 112 11.72 12.25 11.94
N ALA A 113 12.09 13.19 12.82
CA ALA A 113 12.59 12.83 14.14
C ALA A 113 11.46 12.21 14.96
N VAL A 114 11.71 11.03 15.51
CA VAL A 114 10.76 10.30 16.35
C VAL A 114 11.25 10.25 17.79
N SER A 115 10.31 10.31 18.73
CA SER A 115 10.61 10.14 20.14
C SER A 115 10.99 8.70 20.44
N VAL A 116 12.06 8.52 21.20
CA VAL A 116 12.59 7.24 21.66
C VAL A 116 12.76 7.32 23.18
N ASP A 117 12.16 6.36 23.90
CA ASP A 117 12.17 6.31 25.36
C ASP A 117 12.78 4.98 25.83
N PRO A 118 14.12 4.84 25.80
CA PRO A 118 14.78 3.62 26.20
C PRO A 118 14.70 3.38 27.71
N LYS A 119 14.59 2.12 28.10
CA LYS A 119 14.53 1.73 29.51
C LYS A 119 15.80 2.18 30.24
N TYR A 120 15.62 2.84 31.38
CA TYR A 120 16.71 3.35 32.24
C TYR A 120 17.61 4.43 31.63
N ARG A 121 17.13 5.17 30.65
CA ARG A 121 17.81 6.32 30.04
C ARG A 121 16.81 7.42 29.77
N ASP A 122 17.28 8.64 29.61
CA ASP A 122 16.42 9.77 29.24
C ASP A 122 15.84 9.59 27.85
N ALA A 123 14.59 9.99 27.68
CA ALA A 123 13.95 10.04 26.38
C ALA A 123 14.63 11.08 25.47
N TYR A 124 14.75 10.77 24.20
CA TYR A 124 15.32 11.64 23.20
C TYR A 124 14.60 11.51 21.85
N SER A 125 14.87 12.43 20.95
CA SER A 125 14.37 12.36 19.58
C SER A 125 15.50 12.03 18.63
N THR A 126 15.25 11.14 17.67
CA THR A 126 16.23 10.74 16.66
C THR A 126 15.55 10.35 15.35
N HIS A 127 16.33 10.30 14.28
CA HIS A 127 15.90 9.71 13.02
C HIS A 127 16.21 8.22 13.00
N ILE A 128 15.36 7.44 12.35
CA ILE A 128 15.58 6.00 12.09
C ILE A 128 15.76 5.83 10.57
N PRO A 129 17.02 5.89 10.07
CA PRO A 129 17.32 5.86 8.64
C PRO A 129 17.28 4.42 8.11
N ALA A 130 16.10 3.81 8.15
CA ALA A 130 15.87 2.42 7.77
C ALA A 130 14.84 2.29 6.66
N VAL A 131 15.07 1.32 5.77
CA VAL A 131 14.05 0.84 4.83
C VAL A 131 13.12 -0.11 5.58
N ILE A 132 11.81 0.06 5.40
CA ILE A 132 10.79 -0.80 6.00
C ILE A 132 10.25 -1.73 4.92
N LEU A 133 10.28 -3.03 5.21
CA LEU A 133 9.78 -4.10 4.36
C LEU A 133 8.75 -4.95 5.11
N ALA A 134 7.48 -4.79 4.77
CA ALA A 134 6.41 -5.65 5.27
C ALA A 134 6.20 -6.85 4.34
N VAL A 135 5.95 -8.02 4.93
CA VAL A 135 5.70 -9.26 4.20
C VAL A 135 4.46 -9.94 4.76
N ASN A 136 3.38 -9.94 4.00
CA ASN A 136 2.07 -10.39 4.43
C ASN A 136 1.41 -11.29 3.38
N ASN A 137 0.43 -12.11 3.78
CA ASN A 137 -0.43 -12.79 2.79
C ASN A 137 -1.44 -11.81 2.19
N ASN A 138 -2.04 -10.98 3.04
CA ASN A 138 -2.98 -9.93 2.65
C ASN A 138 -2.40 -8.55 2.99
N PRO A 139 -2.80 -7.49 2.27
CA PRO A 139 -2.31 -6.16 2.54
C PRO A 139 -2.78 -5.63 3.90
N MET A 140 -1.94 -4.81 4.53
CA MET A 140 -2.29 -4.09 5.75
C MET A 140 -3.45 -3.12 5.51
N ARG A 141 -4.28 -2.91 6.55
CA ARG A 141 -5.43 -2.00 6.50
C ARG A 141 -5.09 -0.68 7.18
N PHE A 142 -5.00 0.37 6.40
CA PHE A 142 -4.75 1.71 6.91
C PHE A 142 -6.04 2.52 7.01
N THR A 143 -6.24 3.15 8.17
CA THR A 143 -7.36 4.09 8.40
C THR A 143 -6.99 5.52 8.03
N ASP A 144 -5.72 5.79 7.68
CA ASP A 144 -5.26 7.09 7.21
C ASP A 144 -5.93 7.49 5.89
N ARG A 145 -6.60 8.63 5.89
CA ARG A 145 -7.28 9.20 4.71
C ARG A 145 -6.65 10.52 4.26
N SER A 146 -5.54 10.92 4.90
CA SER A 146 -4.81 12.15 4.57
C SER A 146 -3.84 12.00 3.40
N GLY A 147 -3.57 10.77 2.95
CA GLY A 147 -2.59 10.45 1.93
C GLY A 147 -1.17 10.26 2.46
N GLY A 148 -0.99 10.31 3.79
CA GLY A 148 0.30 10.09 4.43
C GLY A 148 0.88 8.71 4.18
N VAL A 149 0.03 7.68 4.22
CA VAL A 149 0.41 6.31 3.92
C VAL A 149 0.49 6.08 2.41
N SER A 150 -0.54 6.47 1.65
CA SER A 150 -0.66 6.13 0.23
C SER A 150 0.51 6.62 -0.62
N ARG A 151 1.02 7.82 -0.34
CA ARG A 151 2.18 8.38 -1.05
C ARG A 151 3.53 7.71 -0.73
N ARG A 152 3.57 6.88 0.33
CA ARG A 152 4.77 6.17 0.77
C ARG A 152 4.74 4.68 0.48
N ARG A 153 3.57 4.12 0.23
CA ARG A 153 3.33 2.68 0.15
C ARG A 153 3.60 2.14 -1.25
N VAL A 154 4.46 1.12 -1.34
CA VAL A 154 4.71 0.38 -2.57
C VAL A 154 4.30 -1.08 -2.35
N ILE A 155 3.21 -1.51 -2.97
CA ILE A 155 2.72 -2.88 -2.90
C ILE A 155 3.28 -3.68 -4.08
N ILE A 156 3.93 -4.82 -3.78
CA ILE A 156 4.41 -5.77 -4.77
C ILE A 156 3.73 -7.11 -4.47
N HIS A 157 2.89 -7.58 -5.38
CA HIS A 157 2.13 -8.81 -5.20
C HIS A 157 2.80 -10.00 -5.88
N PHE A 158 3.04 -11.07 -5.14
CA PHE A 158 3.56 -12.34 -5.66
C PHE A 158 2.38 -13.29 -5.93
N PRO A 159 1.96 -13.45 -7.21
CA PRO A 159 0.69 -14.09 -7.52
C PRO A 159 0.72 -15.62 -7.42
N GLU A 160 1.88 -16.25 -7.65
CA GLU A 160 2.00 -17.68 -7.83
C GLU A 160 2.33 -18.40 -6.53
N GLN A 161 1.49 -19.37 -6.18
CA GLN A 161 1.78 -20.29 -5.10
C GLN A 161 2.62 -21.46 -5.64
N ILE A 162 3.79 -21.68 -5.02
CA ILE A 162 4.67 -22.81 -5.36
C ILE A 162 4.16 -24.04 -4.64
N ALA A 163 3.89 -25.09 -5.39
CA ALA A 163 3.46 -26.38 -4.83
C ALA A 163 4.53 -26.93 -3.86
N PRO A 164 4.14 -27.56 -2.72
CA PRO A 164 5.09 -28.01 -1.70
C PRO A 164 6.22 -28.88 -2.24
N GLN A 165 5.93 -29.72 -3.22
CA GLN A 165 6.91 -30.64 -3.87
C GLN A 165 7.90 -29.89 -4.78
N GLU A 166 7.59 -28.69 -5.22
CA GLU A 166 8.47 -27.85 -6.07
C GLU A 166 9.33 -26.88 -5.27
N ARG A 167 9.11 -26.80 -3.95
CA ARG A 167 9.87 -25.91 -3.07
C ARG A 167 11.28 -26.46 -2.88
N ASP A 168 12.26 -25.61 -3.11
CA ASP A 168 13.67 -25.93 -2.87
C ASP A 168 14.03 -25.54 -1.42
N PRO A 169 14.20 -26.50 -0.50
CA PRO A 169 14.56 -26.19 0.88
C PRO A 169 15.94 -25.53 1.03
N GLN A 170 16.81 -25.67 0.02
CA GLN A 170 18.15 -25.06 0.01
C GLN A 170 18.20 -23.75 -0.77
N LEU A 171 17.05 -23.19 -1.16
CA LEU A 171 16.99 -21.99 -2.00
C LEU A 171 17.72 -20.80 -1.35
N LYS A 172 17.54 -20.58 -0.06
CA LYS A 172 18.24 -19.55 0.70
C LYS A 172 19.76 -19.70 0.60
N ASP A 173 20.27 -20.88 0.85
CA ASP A 173 21.73 -21.16 0.82
C ASP A 173 22.31 -20.97 -0.58
N LYS A 174 21.57 -21.38 -1.61
CA LYS A 174 21.98 -21.19 -3.02
C LYS A 174 22.05 -19.70 -3.35
N ILE A 175 21.04 -18.92 -3.00
CA ILE A 175 21.00 -17.48 -3.22
C ILE A 175 22.10 -16.78 -2.41
N THR A 176 22.36 -17.21 -1.19
CA THR A 176 23.47 -16.66 -0.38
C THR A 176 24.82 -16.81 -1.08
N ARG A 177 25.09 -17.94 -1.73
CA ARG A 177 26.31 -18.15 -2.53
C ARG A 177 26.35 -17.30 -3.81
N GLU A 178 25.21 -16.87 -4.31
CA GLU A 178 25.06 -16.03 -5.49
C GLU A 178 25.09 -14.51 -5.16
N LEU A 179 25.14 -14.12 -3.87
CA LEU A 179 24.93 -12.76 -3.40
C LEU A 179 25.84 -11.74 -4.09
N ALA A 180 27.13 -12.06 -4.28
CA ALA A 180 28.06 -11.14 -4.95
C ALA A 180 27.67 -10.82 -6.40
N VAL A 181 27.09 -11.78 -7.11
CA VAL A 181 26.57 -11.60 -8.48
C VAL A 181 25.29 -10.74 -8.45
N ILE A 182 24.41 -10.96 -7.48
CA ILE A 182 23.19 -10.20 -7.29
C ILE A 182 23.54 -8.74 -7.02
N VAL A 183 24.43 -8.48 -6.06
CA VAL A 183 24.90 -7.11 -5.73
C VAL A 183 25.48 -6.41 -6.96
N ARG A 184 26.37 -7.08 -7.69
CA ARG A 184 26.94 -6.51 -8.94
C ARG A 184 25.84 -6.16 -9.94
N HIS A 185 24.88 -7.05 -10.15
CA HIS A 185 23.80 -6.81 -11.09
C HIS A 185 22.94 -5.60 -10.67
N LEU A 186 22.56 -5.50 -9.39
CA LEU A 186 21.78 -4.38 -8.87
C LEU A 186 22.53 -3.06 -9.04
N MET A 187 23.82 -3.02 -8.71
CA MET A 187 24.65 -1.82 -8.84
C MET A 187 24.85 -1.38 -10.30
N GLN A 188 24.98 -2.34 -11.21
CA GLN A 188 25.10 -2.05 -12.65
C GLN A 188 23.76 -1.59 -13.24
N LYS A 189 22.67 -2.30 -12.95
CA LYS A 189 21.33 -1.96 -13.45
C LYS A 189 20.90 -0.58 -12.97
N PHE A 190 21.13 -0.26 -11.73
CA PHE A 190 20.74 0.99 -11.09
C PHE A 190 21.95 1.91 -10.82
N SER A 191 22.91 1.96 -11.74
CA SER A 191 24.00 2.94 -11.71
C SER A 191 23.49 4.38 -11.62
N ASN A 192 22.30 4.64 -12.19
CA ASN A 192 21.47 5.80 -11.86
C ASN A 192 20.35 5.35 -10.89
N PRO A 193 20.46 5.66 -9.59
CA PRO A 193 19.46 5.24 -8.60
C PRO A 193 18.05 5.76 -8.87
N MET A 194 17.92 6.85 -9.62
CA MET A 194 16.60 7.43 -9.95
C MET A 194 15.77 6.51 -10.82
N LEU A 195 16.37 5.59 -11.57
CA LEU A 195 15.64 4.56 -12.32
C LEU A 195 14.90 3.61 -11.38
N ALA A 196 15.56 3.15 -10.30
CA ALA A 196 14.90 2.30 -9.31
C ALA A 196 13.78 3.06 -8.60
N ARG A 197 14.01 4.30 -8.19
CA ARG A 197 12.98 5.14 -7.56
C ARG A 197 11.76 5.30 -8.47
N SER A 198 11.97 5.61 -9.75
CA SER A 198 10.91 5.79 -10.74
C SER A 198 10.06 4.51 -10.91
N LEU A 199 10.70 3.33 -10.97
CA LEU A 199 10.00 2.04 -11.03
C LEU A 199 9.12 1.81 -9.81
N LEU A 200 9.63 2.09 -8.60
CA LEU A 200 8.86 1.95 -7.37
C LEU A 200 7.69 2.95 -7.30
N GLN A 201 7.89 4.19 -7.73
CA GLN A 201 6.83 5.19 -7.80
C GLN A 201 5.74 4.81 -8.82
N SER A 202 6.11 4.26 -9.97
CA SER A 202 5.16 3.75 -10.95
C SER A 202 4.36 2.57 -10.41
N GLN A 203 4.98 1.72 -9.58
CA GLN A 203 4.30 0.58 -8.95
C GLN A 203 3.24 1.00 -7.93
N GLN A 204 3.36 2.17 -7.29
CA GLN A 204 2.41 2.63 -6.27
C GLN A 204 0.96 2.67 -6.74
N ASN A 205 0.73 3.09 -7.99
CA ASN A 205 -0.59 3.21 -8.60
C ASN A 205 -0.73 2.34 -9.86
N SER A 206 0.02 1.23 -9.93
CA SER A 206 -0.15 0.21 -10.95
C SER A 206 -1.52 -0.48 -10.81
N ASP A 207 -2.03 -1.07 -11.86
CA ASP A 207 -3.28 -1.84 -11.83
C ASP A 207 -3.24 -2.93 -10.75
N GLU A 208 -2.10 -3.61 -10.61
CA GLU A 208 -1.89 -4.60 -9.57
C GLU A 208 -2.06 -4.01 -8.17
N ALA A 209 -1.38 -2.89 -7.87
CA ALA A 209 -1.46 -2.23 -6.57
C ALA A 209 -2.87 -1.71 -6.28
N LEU A 210 -3.55 -1.13 -7.27
CA LEU A 210 -4.93 -0.68 -7.15
C LEU A 210 -5.88 -1.84 -6.83
N ASN A 211 -5.76 -2.97 -7.52
CA ASN A 211 -6.58 -4.15 -7.28
C ASN A 211 -6.38 -4.71 -5.86
N ILE A 212 -5.13 -4.79 -5.39
CA ILE A 212 -4.84 -5.24 -4.03
C ILE A 212 -5.43 -4.27 -2.98
N LYS A 213 -5.36 -2.97 -3.21
CA LYS A 213 -5.99 -1.97 -2.33
C LYS A 213 -7.51 -2.05 -2.34
N ARG A 214 -8.13 -2.29 -3.50
CA ARG A 214 -9.57 -2.49 -3.63
C ARG A 214 -10.05 -3.68 -2.82
N ASP A 215 -9.37 -4.80 -2.89
CA ASP A 215 -9.70 -6.02 -2.14
C ASP A 215 -9.62 -5.81 -0.62
N ALA A 216 -8.76 -4.91 -0.15
CA ALA A 216 -8.54 -4.66 1.27
C ALA A 216 -9.39 -3.52 1.85
N ASP A 217 -9.82 -2.56 1.04
CA ASP A 217 -10.53 -1.35 1.49
C ASP A 217 -11.82 -1.14 0.69
N PRO A 218 -12.99 -1.44 1.28
CA PRO A 218 -14.29 -1.26 0.62
C PRO A 218 -14.55 0.18 0.16
N THR A 219 -14.09 1.17 0.90
CA THR A 219 -14.24 2.58 0.49
C THR A 219 -13.39 2.86 -0.75
N PHE A 220 -12.17 2.36 -0.78
CA PHE A 220 -11.30 2.48 -1.96
C PHE A 220 -11.88 1.75 -3.17
N ASP A 221 -12.49 0.57 -2.96
CA ASP A 221 -13.18 -0.16 -4.03
C ASP A 221 -14.37 0.63 -4.58
N PHE A 222 -15.20 1.23 -3.71
CA PHE A 222 -16.28 2.12 -4.14
C PHE A 222 -15.77 3.25 -5.04
N ILE A 223 -14.64 3.88 -4.70
CA ILE A 223 -14.04 4.95 -5.51
C ILE A 223 -13.69 4.45 -6.93
N GLY A 224 -13.36 3.18 -7.10
CA GLY A 224 -13.12 2.55 -8.39
C GLY A 224 -14.32 2.57 -9.34
N TYR A 225 -15.54 2.74 -8.82
CA TYR A 225 -16.77 2.90 -9.62
C TYR A 225 -17.06 4.34 -10.03
N LEU A 226 -16.19 5.29 -9.69
CA LEU A 226 -16.36 6.70 -10.05
C LEU A 226 -15.54 7.04 -11.29
N GLU A 227 -16.06 8.01 -12.05
CA GLU A 227 -15.34 8.68 -13.12
C GLU A 227 -15.52 10.19 -13.03
N THR A 228 -14.65 10.95 -13.70
CA THR A 228 -14.67 12.41 -13.67
C THR A 228 -15.26 12.99 -14.95
N LEU A 229 -16.10 14.00 -14.78
CA LEU A 229 -16.58 14.84 -15.86
C LEU A 229 -15.64 16.02 -16.09
N PRO A 230 -15.59 16.60 -17.30
CA PRO A 230 -14.76 17.76 -17.60
C PRO A 230 -15.12 19.02 -16.79
N GLN A 231 -16.36 19.08 -16.28
CA GLN A 231 -16.88 20.21 -15.51
C GLN A 231 -17.47 19.73 -14.18
N THR A 232 -17.59 20.63 -13.20
CA THR A 232 -18.26 20.36 -11.92
C THR A 232 -19.79 20.33 -12.07
N SER A 233 -20.27 19.42 -12.92
CA SER A 233 -21.68 19.19 -13.24
C SER A 233 -22.18 17.81 -12.83
N GLY A 234 -21.35 17.07 -12.09
CA GLY A 234 -21.66 15.72 -11.61
C GLY A 234 -22.52 15.69 -10.35
N MET A 235 -22.40 14.60 -9.62
CA MET A 235 -23.16 14.32 -8.41
C MET A 235 -22.89 15.35 -7.31
N TYR A 236 -23.92 15.63 -6.52
CA TYR A 236 -23.75 16.41 -5.28
C TYR A 236 -23.19 15.53 -4.17
N MET A 237 -22.46 16.12 -3.22
CA MET A 237 -21.96 15.34 -2.08
C MET A 237 -23.09 14.70 -1.28
N GLY A 238 -24.10 15.48 -0.93
CA GLY A 238 -25.24 15.02 -0.11
C GLY A 238 -24.83 14.75 1.35
N ASN A 239 -25.77 14.22 2.11
CA ASN A 239 -25.57 13.73 3.48
C ASN A 239 -26.64 12.70 3.85
N ALA A 240 -26.44 11.93 4.92
CA ALA A 240 -27.32 10.84 5.32
C ALA A 240 -28.73 11.29 5.75
N SER A 241 -28.93 12.58 6.12
CA SER A 241 -30.24 13.11 6.58
C SER A 241 -31.16 13.53 5.45
N ILE A 242 -30.69 13.59 4.21
CA ILE A 242 -31.53 13.88 3.05
C ILE A 242 -32.39 12.65 2.73
N ILE A 243 -33.72 12.83 2.78
CA ILE A 243 -34.72 11.80 2.50
C ILE A 243 -35.72 12.35 1.47
N PRO A 244 -36.17 11.54 0.48
CA PRO A 244 -35.72 10.18 0.19
C PRO A 244 -34.26 10.10 -0.28
N ARG A 245 -33.64 8.94 -0.09
CA ARG A 245 -32.28 8.72 -0.61
C ARG A 245 -32.31 8.70 -2.13
N ASN A 246 -31.34 9.40 -2.73
CA ASN A 246 -31.14 9.43 -4.17
C ASN A 246 -29.69 9.06 -4.48
N TYR A 247 -29.48 7.84 -4.90
CA TYR A 247 -28.16 7.22 -5.10
C TYR A 247 -27.46 7.69 -6.38
N ARG A 248 -28.23 8.29 -7.31
CA ARG A 248 -27.69 8.83 -8.58
C ARG A 248 -27.39 10.34 -8.48
N LYS A 249 -28.05 11.02 -7.56
CA LYS A 249 -27.87 12.45 -7.33
C LYS A 249 -26.79 12.76 -6.29
N TYR A 250 -26.73 11.95 -5.23
CA TYR A 250 -25.86 12.20 -4.07
C TYR A 250 -24.78 11.14 -3.92
N LEU A 251 -23.53 11.57 -3.99
CA LEU A 251 -22.35 10.71 -3.90
C LEU A 251 -22.28 9.92 -2.59
N TYR A 252 -22.58 10.59 -1.46
CA TYR A 252 -22.57 9.90 -0.17
C TYR A 252 -23.72 8.86 -0.04
N HIS A 253 -24.87 9.09 -0.69
CA HIS A 253 -25.93 8.07 -0.76
C HIS A 253 -25.48 6.85 -1.59
N ALA A 254 -24.81 7.09 -2.72
CA ALA A 254 -24.25 6.00 -3.52
C ALA A 254 -23.23 5.18 -2.72
N TYR A 255 -22.35 5.85 -1.96
CA TYR A 255 -21.39 5.18 -1.06
C TYR A 255 -22.11 4.32 -0.01
N LEU A 256 -23.14 4.84 0.66
CA LEU A 256 -23.91 4.08 1.63
C LEU A 256 -24.61 2.87 0.99
N ALA A 257 -25.17 3.03 -0.21
CA ALA A 257 -25.80 1.93 -0.95
C ALA A 257 -24.76 0.84 -1.33
N TYR A 258 -23.58 1.23 -1.78
CA TYR A 258 -22.50 0.30 -2.06
C TYR A 258 -22.09 -0.51 -0.82
N MET A 259 -21.90 0.16 0.31
CA MET A 259 -21.53 -0.50 1.57
C MET A 259 -22.61 -1.48 2.03
N GLU A 260 -23.88 -1.10 1.94
CA GLU A 260 -25.02 -1.94 2.30
C GLU A 260 -25.16 -3.15 1.37
N ALA A 261 -25.08 -2.95 0.05
CA ALA A 261 -25.16 -4.02 -0.95
C ALA A 261 -24.11 -5.10 -0.78
N ASN A 262 -22.91 -4.71 -0.31
CA ASN A 262 -21.80 -5.63 -0.06
C ASN A 262 -21.70 -6.10 1.40
N GLY A 263 -22.66 -5.77 2.26
CA GLY A 263 -22.72 -6.23 3.65
C GLY A 263 -21.71 -5.57 4.58
N TYR A 264 -21.12 -4.45 4.21
CA TYR A 264 -20.17 -3.72 5.04
C TYR A 264 -20.87 -2.83 6.07
N ARG A 265 -20.57 -3.05 7.36
CA ARG A 265 -21.21 -2.32 8.47
C ARG A 265 -20.45 -1.04 8.87
N ASN A 266 -19.13 -1.01 8.66
CA ASN A 266 -18.27 0.09 9.08
C ASN A 266 -18.19 1.15 7.96
N VAL A 267 -19.17 2.05 7.92
CA VAL A 267 -19.18 3.18 6.97
C VAL A 267 -18.43 4.38 7.52
N LEU A 268 -17.70 5.09 6.65
CA LEU A 268 -17.09 6.35 7.02
C LEU A 268 -18.16 7.42 7.26
N SER A 269 -17.95 8.29 8.25
CA SER A 269 -18.76 9.49 8.37
C SER A 269 -18.57 10.37 7.12
N LEU A 270 -19.55 11.23 6.83
CA LEU A 270 -19.47 12.17 5.69
C LEU A 270 -18.18 13.00 5.72
N LYS A 271 -17.76 13.42 6.91
CA LYS A 271 -16.50 14.18 7.09
C LYS A 271 -15.29 13.36 6.67
N MET A 272 -15.16 12.13 7.14
CA MET A 272 -14.03 11.26 6.81
C MET A 272 -14.06 10.80 5.36
N PHE A 273 -15.25 10.52 4.82
CA PHE A 273 -15.44 10.22 3.41
C PHE A 273 -14.97 11.40 2.52
N GLY A 274 -15.46 12.62 2.82
CA GLY A 274 -15.08 13.81 2.08
C GLY A 274 -13.60 14.18 2.18
N LEU A 275 -12.94 13.87 3.32
CA LEU A 275 -11.50 14.08 3.50
C LEU A 275 -10.68 13.09 2.66
N GLY A 276 -11.08 11.82 2.63
CA GLY A 276 -10.37 10.77 1.91
C GLY A 276 -10.61 10.76 0.40
N LEU A 277 -11.73 11.31 -0.05
CA LEU A 277 -12.15 11.27 -1.45
C LEU A 277 -11.10 11.81 -2.44
N PRO A 278 -10.51 13.02 -2.26
CA PRO A 278 -9.51 13.54 -3.18
C PRO A 278 -8.25 12.69 -3.25
N VAL A 279 -7.84 12.12 -2.12
CA VAL A 279 -6.64 11.29 -2.00
C VAL A 279 -6.83 9.99 -2.77
N MET A 280 -7.94 9.30 -2.52
CA MET A 280 -8.25 8.03 -3.19
C MET A 280 -8.46 8.22 -4.70
N LEU A 281 -9.14 9.28 -5.13
CA LEU A 281 -9.32 9.61 -6.56
C LEU A 281 -7.97 9.84 -7.25
N LYS A 282 -7.04 10.54 -6.57
CA LYS A 282 -5.69 10.76 -7.12
C LYS A 282 -4.93 9.44 -7.35
N GLU A 283 -5.09 8.45 -6.48
CA GLU A 283 -4.49 7.12 -6.66
C GLU A 283 -5.04 6.42 -7.94
N TYR A 284 -6.30 6.65 -8.29
CA TYR A 284 -6.90 6.21 -9.56
C TYR A 284 -6.54 7.10 -10.76
N GLY A 285 -5.71 8.13 -10.58
CA GLY A 285 -5.38 9.10 -11.64
C GLY A 285 -6.51 10.06 -11.99
N LEU A 286 -7.52 10.20 -11.11
CA LEU A 286 -8.68 11.06 -11.32
C LEU A 286 -8.49 12.41 -10.63
N ASN A 287 -8.85 13.49 -11.34
CA ASN A 287 -8.81 14.85 -10.80
C ASN A 287 -10.16 15.24 -10.20
N TYR A 288 -10.16 15.52 -8.88
CA TYR A 288 -11.37 15.88 -8.15
C TYR A 288 -11.58 17.39 -8.10
N GLU A 289 -12.76 17.82 -8.53
CA GLU A 289 -13.21 19.21 -8.47
C GLU A 289 -14.57 19.32 -7.80
N LYS A 290 -14.79 20.41 -7.09
CA LYS A 290 -16.06 20.71 -6.43
C LYS A 290 -16.38 22.19 -6.47
N ARG A 291 -17.67 22.53 -6.45
CA ARG A 291 -18.15 23.90 -6.30
C ARG A 291 -19.30 23.96 -5.30
N HIS A 292 -19.43 25.10 -4.63
CA HIS A 292 -20.58 25.38 -3.78
C HIS A 292 -21.75 25.91 -4.62
N THR A 293 -22.92 25.35 -4.43
CA THR A 293 -24.16 25.76 -5.08
C THR A 293 -25.26 25.98 -4.04
N LYS A 294 -26.41 26.54 -4.45
CA LYS A 294 -27.59 26.66 -3.58
C LYS A 294 -28.13 25.30 -3.10
N GLN A 295 -27.85 24.22 -3.83
CA GLN A 295 -28.27 22.84 -3.52
C GLN A 295 -27.21 22.05 -2.74
N GLY A 296 -26.07 22.65 -2.41
CA GLY A 296 -24.97 22.01 -1.72
C GLY A 296 -23.70 21.94 -2.54
N ILE A 297 -22.77 21.08 -2.13
CA ILE A 297 -21.49 20.88 -2.82
C ILE A 297 -21.71 19.96 -4.01
N GLN A 298 -21.51 20.49 -5.22
CA GLN A 298 -21.53 19.73 -6.47
C GLN A 298 -20.12 19.36 -6.88
N THR A 299 -19.93 18.12 -7.34
CA THR A 299 -18.65 17.57 -7.76
C THR A 299 -18.59 17.40 -9.28
N ASN A 300 -17.41 17.05 -9.79
CA ASN A 300 -17.23 16.59 -11.16
C ASN A 300 -17.30 15.04 -11.29
N LEU A 301 -17.85 14.35 -10.26
CA LEU A 301 -17.90 12.89 -10.22
C LEU A 301 -19.25 12.36 -10.70
N THR A 302 -19.20 11.22 -11.38
CA THR A 302 -20.37 10.41 -11.72
C THR A 302 -20.05 8.93 -11.57
N LEU A 303 -21.08 8.08 -11.53
CA LEU A 303 -20.94 6.64 -11.45
C LEU A 303 -20.68 6.06 -12.85
N LYS A 304 -19.75 5.11 -12.94
CA LYS A 304 -19.53 4.29 -14.13
C LYS A 304 -20.76 3.37 -14.37
N GLU A 305 -20.95 2.95 -15.62
CA GLU A 305 -22.06 2.06 -16.01
C GLU A 305 -22.06 0.73 -15.24
N GLU A 306 -20.90 0.20 -14.91
CA GLU A 306 -20.75 -1.04 -14.14
C GLU A 306 -21.51 -1.01 -12.80
N SER A 307 -21.59 0.16 -12.16
CA SER A 307 -22.31 0.35 -10.89
C SER A 307 -23.76 -0.06 -10.97
N TYR A 308 -24.41 0.19 -12.11
CA TYR A 308 -25.83 -0.08 -12.34
C TYR A 308 -26.16 -1.57 -12.40
N GLY A 309 -25.20 -2.40 -12.82
CA GLY A 309 -25.33 -3.85 -12.86
C GLY A 309 -24.90 -4.52 -11.56
N ASP A 310 -23.92 -3.95 -10.86
CA ASP A 310 -23.24 -4.61 -9.75
C ASP A 310 -23.97 -4.42 -8.41
N TRP A 311 -24.20 -3.18 -8.02
CA TRP A 311 -24.66 -2.90 -6.65
C TRP A 311 -25.67 -1.75 -6.53
N LEU A 312 -25.77 -0.88 -7.53
CA LEU A 312 -26.66 0.28 -7.42
C LEU A 312 -28.11 -0.14 -7.38
N PRO A 313 -28.92 0.32 -6.40
CA PRO A 313 -30.36 0.01 -6.36
C PRO A 313 -31.08 0.46 -7.64
N LYS A 314 -32.01 -0.37 -8.11
CA LYS A 314 -32.81 -0.05 -9.30
C LYS A 314 -33.71 1.17 -9.11
N CYS A 315 -34.16 1.42 -7.89
CA CYS A 315 -34.97 2.58 -7.48
C CYS A 315 -34.17 3.45 -6.51
N ASP A 316 -34.42 4.77 -6.52
CA ASP A 316 -33.71 5.72 -5.67
C ASP A 316 -34.04 5.61 -4.18
N ASP A 317 -35.17 5.00 -3.80
CA ASP A 317 -35.48 4.63 -2.41
C ASP A 317 -36.41 3.40 -2.42
N PRO A 318 -35.97 2.24 -1.93
CA PRO A 318 -36.81 1.06 -1.86
C PRO A 318 -38.02 1.20 -0.91
N ALA A 319 -37.99 2.20 -0.02
CA ALA A 319 -39.16 2.47 0.84
C ALA A 319 -40.27 3.27 0.15
N THR A 320 -40.00 3.78 -1.08
CA THR A 320 -40.96 4.54 -1.90
C THR A 320 -41.37 3.81 -3.18
N ALA A 321 -40.96 2.57 -3.37
CA ALA A 321 -41.30 1.73 -4.51
C ALA A 321 -42.55 0.85 -4.23
#